data_da4f27e9909d54d598b04438cc0a8317
#
_entry.id   da4f27e9909d54d598b04438cc0a8317
#
_cell.length_a   1.000
_cell.length_b   1.000
_cell.length_c   1.000
_cell.angle_alpha   90.00
_cell.angle_beta   90.00
_cell.angle_gamma   90.00
#
_symmetry.space_group_name_H-M   'P 1'
#
loop_
_entity.id
_entity.type
_entity.pdbx_description
1 polymer ?
#
loop_
_entity_poly.entity_id
_entity_poly.type
_entity_poly.pdbx_seq_one_letter_code
_entity_poly.pdbx_strand_id
1 'polypeptide(L)'
;MKDIDVLALGELLIDFTSNGLSEQGNGLFEANPGGAPCNVLAILNKLGKKTAFVGKVGNDGFGRMLKKTLEDLAINTEGLLLDDVYHTTLALVHTDENGDRDFSFYRDPGADVMLTADEVDPELLKRAKIFHYGTLSMTHDGVRAATQKAIEIAKADGQLLSFDPNYREPLWKTADMAKEQISYGLSQCDILKISEEELELMTGTADIDEGVKILWGKHPNI
;
A
#
# COMPACT_ATOMS: atom_id res chain seq x y z
N MET A 1 11.63 -5.30 -22.42
CA MET A 1 10.52 -6.28 -22.57
C MET A 1 9.78 -6.31 -21.23
N LYS A 2 8.45 -6.14 -21.23
CA LYS A 2 7.63 -6.15 -19.98
C LYS A 2 7.45 -7.60 -19.51
N ASP A 3 8.31 -8.03 -18.58
CA ASP A 3 8.33 -9.40 -18.02
C ASP A 3 7.65 -9.50 -16.65
N ILE A 4 7.21 -8.39 -16.07
CA ILE A 4 6.43 -8.29 -14.83
C ILE A 4 4.99 -7.95 -15.19
N ASP A 5 4.02 -8.72 -14.68
CA ASP A 5 2.60 -8.45 -14.93
C ASP A 5 2.10 -7.28 -14.08
N VAL A 6 2.41 -7.28 -12.77
CA VAL A 6 2.04 -6.20 -11.84
C VAL A 6 3.22 -5.86 -10.94
N LEU A 7 3.57 -4.60 -10.89
CA LEU A 7 4.49 -4.04 -9.90
C LEU A 7 3.69 -3.13 -8.98
N ALA A 8 3.88 -3.26 -7.67
CA ALA A 8 3.25 -2.38 -6.70
C ALA A 8 4.29 -1.59 -5.90
N LEU A 9 3.96 -0.34 -5.57
CA LEU A 9 4.71 0.50 -4.65
C LEU A 9 3.83 0.83 -3.44
N GLY A 10 4.39 0.68 -2.25
CA GLY A 10 3.71 1.09 -1.03
C GLY A 10 4.33 0.52 0.23
N GLU A 11 3.49 0.36 1.24
CA GLU A 11 3.88 -0.16 2.54
C GLU A 11 3.99 -1.70 2.54
N LEU A 12 4.95 -2.16 3.34
CA LEU A 12 5.09 -3.56 3.77
C LEU A 12 5.39 -3.51 5.27
N LEU A 13 4.59 -4.17 6.07
CA LEU A 13 4.59 -4.02 7.52
C LEU A 13 4.20 -5.32 8.23
N ILE A 14 4.24 -5.31 9.56
CA ILE A 14 3.74 -6.40 10.39
C ILE A 14 2.41 -5.99 11.03
N ASP A 15 1.37 -6.78 10.78
CA ASP A 15 0.11 -6.72 11.51
C ASP A 15 0.16 -7.69 12.70
N PHE A 16 0.16 -7.13 13.92
CA PHE A 16 0.02 -7.90 15.14
C PHE A 16 -1.46 -8.11 15.46
N THR A 17 -1.93 -9.33 15.36
CA THR A 17 -3.31 -9.73 15.76
C THR A 17 -3.29 -10.48 17.07
N SER A 18 -4.27 -10.23 17.95
CA SER A 18 -4.40 -10.94 19.21
C SER A 18 -4.62 -12.43 18.95
N ASN A 19 -3.86 -13.29 19.66
CA ASN A 19 -3.95 -14.75 19.59
C ASN A 19 -4.11 -15.37 20.97
N GLY A 20 -4.99 -14.79 21.80
CA GLY A 20 -5.32 -15.30 23.13
C GLY A 20 -4.31 -14.95 24.23
N LEU A 21 -4.20 -15.83 25.22
CA LEU A 21 -3.33 -15.64 26.39
C LEU A 21 -2.31 -16.79 26.51
N SER A 22 -1.11 -16.45 27.01
CA SER A 22 -0.11 -17.44 27.41
C SER A 22 -0.53 -18.19 28.68
N GLU A 23 0.20 -19.24 29.04
CA GLU A 23 0.02 -19.96 30.32
C GLU A 23 0.17 -19.04 31.54
N GLN A 24 0.95 -17.94 31.40
CA GLN A 24 1.15 -16.93 32.46
C GLN A 24 0.07 -15.83 32.47
N GLY A 25 -0.92 -15.90 31.57
CA GLY A 25 -1.98 -14.92 31.43
C GLY A 25 -1.58 -13.64 30.65
N ASN A 26 -0.42 -13.63 29.97
CA ASN A 26 -0.01 -12.52 29.11
C ASN A 26 -0.66 -12.63 27.73
N GLY A 27 -0.99 -11.48 27.11
CA GLY A 27 -1.51 -11.44 25.74
C GLY A 27 -0.50 -12.02 24.75
N LEU A 28 -0.97 -12.91 23.88
CA LEU A 28 -0.22 -13.42 22.73
C LEU A 28 -0.63 -12.68 21.47
N PHE A 29 0.34 -12.40 20.61
CA PHE A 29 0.11 -11.76 19.32
C PHE A 29 0.76 -12.58 18.21
N GLU A 30 0.05 -12.73 17.11
CA GLU A 30 0.57 -13.31 15.88
C GLU A 30 1.10 -12.18 14.99
N ALA A 31 2.35 -12.32 14.53
CA ALA A 31 2.99 -11.36 13.64
C ALA A 31 2.71 -11.75 12.18
N ASN A 32 1.77 -11.08 11.56
CA ASN A 32 1.35 -11.36 10.19
C ASN A 32 2.01 -10.39 9.21
N PRO A 33 2.62 -10.88 8.11
CA PRO A 33 3.01 -10.02 7.00
C PRO A 33 1.80 -9.28 6.44
N GLY A 34 1.87 -7.95 6.37
CA GLY A 34 0.81 -7.06 5.95
C GLY A 34 1.29 -6.00 4.97
N GLY A 35 0.37 -5.14 4.56
CA GLY A 35 0.55 -4.11 3.55
C GLY A 35 -0.36 -4.36 2.36
N ALA A 36 -1.25 -3.41 2.06
CA ALA A 36 -2.26 -3.57 1.02
C ALA A 36 -1.66 -3.90 -0.35
N PRO A 37 -0.58 -3.21 -0.82
CA PRO A 37 0.03 -3.53 -2.11
C PRO A 37 0.57 -4.97 -2.16
N CYS A 38 1.20 -5.43 -1.09
CA CYS A 38 1.77 -6.78 -1.04
C CYS A 38 0.69 -7.86 -1.00
N ASN A 39 -0.45 -7.62 -0.37
CA ASN A 39 -1.58 -8.54 -0.39
C ASN A 39 -2.11 -8.75 -1.81
N VAL A 40 -2.21 -7.68 -2.61
CA VAL A 40 -2.57 -7.76 -4.04
C VAL A 40 -1.55 -8.60 -4.81
N LEU A 41 -0.25 -8.32 -4.62
CA LEU A 41 0.82 -9.06 -5.31
C LEU A 41 0.83 -10.54 -4.93
N ALA A 42 0.61 -10.88 -3.66
CA ALA A 42 0.58 -12.26 -3.17
C ALA A 42 -0.57 -13.06 -3.80
N ILE A 43 -1.76 -12.49 -3.90
CA ILE A 43 -2.89 -13.13 -4.57
C ILE A 43 -2.64 -13.29 -6.06
N LEU A 44 -2.14 -12.27 -6.74
CA LEU A 44 -1.82 -12.33 -8.17
C LEU A 44 -0.73 -13.37 -8.46
N ASN A 45 0.27 -13.49 -7.59
CA ASN A 45 1.30 -14.52 -7.73
C ASN A 45 0.69 -15.94 -7.60
N LYS A 46 -0.20 -16.18 -6.62
CA LYS A 46 -0.94 -17.45 -6.50
C LYS A 46 -1.78 -17.76 -7.75
N LEU A 47 -2.21 -16.75 -8.50
CA LEU A 47 -2.90 -16.89 -9.79
C LEU A 47 -1.93 -17.01 -10.99
N GLY A 48 -0.63 -17.24 -10.72
CA GLY A 48 0.39 -17.45 -11.74
C GLY A 48 0.89 -16.20 -12.45
N LYS A 49 0.66 -15.01 -11.87
CA LYS A 49 1.18 -13.74 -12.41
C LYS A 49 2.58 -13.45 -11.86
N LYS A 50 3.41 -12.83 -12.66
CA LYS A 50 4.74 -12.34 -12.25
C LYS A 50 4.58 -10.99 -11.58
N THR A 51 4.99 -10.88 -10.33
CA THR A 51 4.79 -9.70 -9.51
C THR A 51 6.12 -9.15 -8.97
N ALA A 52 6.17 -7.84 -8.71
CA ALA A 52 7.32 -7.16 -8.12
C ALA A 52 6.85 -6.11 -7.11
N PHE A 53 7.67 -5.86 -6.11
CA PHE A 53 7.39 -4.88 -5.06
C PHE A 53 8.48 -3.82 -4.99
N VAL A 54 8.06 -2.56 -4.81
CA VAL A 54 8.90 -1.41 -4.51
C VAL A 54 8.47 -0.83 -3.17
N GLY A 55 9.41 -0.70 -2.25
CA GLY A 55 9.14 -0.16 -0.92
C GLY A 55 10.37 -0.23 -0.02
N LYS A 56 10.19 0.08 1.24
CA LYS A 56 11.28 0.09 2.22
C LYS A 56 10.81 -0.50 3.56
N VAL A 57 11.63 -1.32 4.18
CA VAL A 57 11.45 -1.88 5.52
C VAL A 57 12.73 -1.71 6.32
N GLY A 58 12.68 -1.81 7.64
CA GLY A 58 13.87 -1.74 8.48
C GLY A 58 14.82 -2.91 8.24
N ASN A 59 16.13 -2.69 8.36
CA ASN A 59 17.12 -3.76 8.43
C ASN A 59 17.10 -4.43 9.82
N ASP A 60 15.94 -4.86 10.25
CA ASP A 60 15.65 -5.51 11.53
C ASP A 60 15.12 -6.93 11.37
N GLY A 61 14.71 -7.55 12.47
CA GLY A 61 14.17 -8.92 12.44
C GLY A 61 12.90 -9.04 11.59
N PHE A 62 12.01 -8.04 11.69
CA PHE A 62 10.75 -8.03 10.96
C PHE A 62 10.94 -7.70 9.47
N GLY A 63 11.80 -6.74 9.14
CA GLY A 63 12.09 -6.41 7.74
C GLY A 63 12.70 -7.58 6.98
N ARG A 64 13.64 -8.30 7.60
CA ARG A 64 14.21 -9.52 7.01
C ARG A 64 13.17 -10.65 6.87
N MET A 65 12.27 -10.81 7.84
CA MET A 65 11.15 -11.75 7.76
C MET A 65 10.23 -11.41 6.60
N LEU A 66 9.84 -10.14 6.47
CA LEU A 66 8.99 -9.66 5.38
C LEU A 66 9.63 -9.88 4.01
N LYS A 67 10.91 -9.52 3.84
CA LYS A 67 11.65 -9.78 2.60
C LYS A 67 11.64 -11.25 2.23
N LYS A 68 11.97 -12.10 3.21
CA LYS A 68 11.92 -13.55 2.99
C LYS A 68 10.52 -14.06 2.61
N THR A 69 9.47 -13.51 3.22
CA THR A 69 8.08 -13.86 2.88
C THR A 69 7.76 -13.53 1.41
N LEU A 70 8.18 -12.35 0.93
CA LEU A 70 7.98 -12.00 -0.48
C LEU A 70 8.78 -12.93 -1.42
N GLU A 71 10.02 -13.26 -1.07
CA GLU A 71 10.86 -14.17 -1.83
C GLU A 71 10.26 -15.61 -1.87
N ASP A 72 9.76 -16.10 -0.73
CA ASP A 72 9.10 -17.41 -0.63
C ASP A 72 7.80 -17.48 -1.47
N LEU A 73 7.14 -16.33 -1.66
CA LEU A 73 5.99 -16.16 -2.56
C LEU A 73 6.40 -15.91 -4.02
N ALA A 74 7.69 -15.94 -4.34
CA ALA A 74 8.25 -15.62 -5.66
C ALA A 74 7.85 -14.21 -6.19
N ILE A 75 7.63 -13.25 -5.29
CA ILE A 75 7.48 -11.83 -5.62
C ILE A 75 8.89 -11.26 -5.79
N ASN A 76 9.17 -10.57 -6.90
CA ASN A 76 10.45 -9.94 -7.14
C ASN A 76 10.68 -8.81 -6.12
N THR A 77 11.80 -8.86 -5.41
CA THR A 77 12.18 -7.94 -4.32
C THR A 77 13.35 -7.01 -4.70
N GLU A 78 13.69 -6.88 -5.99
CA GLU A 78 14.77 -5.97 -6.46
C GLU A 78 14.54 -4.52 -6.00
N GLY A 79 13.27 -4.09 -5.89
CA GLY A 79 12.87 -2.76 -5.44
C GLY A 79 12.61 -2.65 -3.92
N LEU A 80 12.81 -3.71 -3.14
CA LEU A 80 12.65 -3.67 -1.68
C LEU A 80 13.96 -3.28 -1.00
N LEU A 81 13.99 -2.11 -0.38
CA LEU A 81 15.14 -1.58 0.33
C LEU A 81 15.09 -1.92 1.83
N LEU A 82 16.26 -2.11 2.42
CA LEU A 82 16.43 -2.27 3.87
C LEU A 82 17.04 -0.98 4.44
N ASP A 83 16.37 -0.38 5.43
CA ASP A 83 16.81 0.86 6.07
C ASP A 83 17.57 0.52 7.37
N ASP A 84 18.79 1.05 7.52
CA ASP A 84 19.63 0.79 8.70
C ASP A 84 19.30 1.71 9.88
N VAL A 85 18.47 2.73 9.68
CA VAL A 85 18.15 3.76 10.69
C VAL A 85 16.73 3.61 11.20
N TYR A 86 15.77 3.42 10.29
CA TYR A 86 14.35 3.37 10.62
C TYR A 86 13.84 1.93 10.70
N HIS A 87 13.01 1.66 11.70
CA HIS A 87 12.47 0.33 11.93
C HIS A 87 11.32 -0.01 10.98
N THR A 88 11.11 -1.31 10.80
CA THR A 88 9.91 -1.82 10.11
C THR A 88 8.65 -1.33 10.81
N THR A 89 7.70 -0.81 10.05
CA THR A 89 6.39 -0.38 10.55
C THR A 89 5.64 -1.57 11.14
N LEU A 90 5.02 -1.33 12.30
CA LEU A 90 4.15 -2.28 12.98
C LEU A 90 2.75 -1.70 13.11
N ALA A 91 1.74 -2.55 12.97
CA ALA A 91 0.36 -2.23 13.29
C ALA A 91 -0.18 -3.24 14.30
N LEU A 92 -0.77 -2.76 15.40
CA LEU A 92 -1.56 -3.61 16.29
C LEU A 92 -3.01 -3.54 15.84
N VAL A 93 -3.57 -4.70 15.57
CA VAL A 93 -4.97 -4.84 15.18
C VAL A 93 -5.78 -5.20 16.42
N HIS A 94 -6.64 -4.29 16.83
CA HIS A 94 -7.60 -4.49 17.88
C HIS A 94 -8.93 -4.88 17.24
N THR A 95 -9.53 -5.97 17.72
CA THR A 95 -10.88 -6.36 17.30
C THR A 95 -11.78 -6.17 18.51
N ASP A 96 -12.82 -5.38 18.37
CA ASP A 96 -13.80 -5.16 19.42
C ASP A 96 -14.79 -6.35 19.54
N GLU A 97 -15.73 -6.26 20.48
CA GLU A 97 -16.75 -7.29 20.74
C GLU A 97 -17.72 -7.50 19.56
N ASN A 98 -17.84 -6.52 18.66
CA ASN A 98 -18.68 -6.56 17.45
C ASN A 98 -17.95 -7.12 16.24
N GLY A 99 -16.61 -7.31 16.34
CA GLY A 99 -15.74 -7.74 15.25
C GLY A 99 -15.18 -6.59 14.43
N ASP A 100 -15.41 -5.34 14.81
CA ASP A 100 -14.83 -4.18 14.17
C ASP A 100 -13.34 -4.08 14.49
N ARG A 101 -12.55 -3.67 13.49
CA ARG A 101 -11.09 -3.59 13.59
C ARG A 101 -10.65 -2.16 13.77
N ASP A 102 -9.90 -1.91 14.83
CA ASP A 102 -9.14 -0.68 15.03
C ASP A 102 -7.63 -0.95 14.92
N PHE A 103 -6.88 0.04 14.45
CA PHE A 103 -5.45 -0.10 14.17
C PHE A 103 -4.65 0.94 14.95
N SER A 104 -3.69 0.47 15.73
CA SER A 104 -2.66 1.33 16.33
C SER A 104 -1.35 1.17 15.55
N PHE A 105 -0.92 2.23 14.84
CA PHE A 105 0.28 2.20 14.02
C PHE A 105 1.51 2.69 14.78
N TYR A 106 2.58 1.93 14.72
CA TYR A 106 3.94 2.32 15.12
C TYR A 106 4.74 2.66 13.87
N ARG A 107 4.52 3.88 13.36
CA ARG A 107 4.98 4.36 12.04
C ARG A 107 5.42 5.84 12.08
N ASP A 108 6.08 6.29 13.17
CA ASP A 108 6.42 7.71 13.32
C ASP A 108 7.92 7.92 13.64
N PRO A 109 8.79 7.95 12.58
CA PRO A 109 8.56 7.40 11.25
C PRO A 109 8.91 5.90 11.18
N GLY A 110 8.16 5.15 10.37
CA GLY A 110 8.57 3.81 9.96
C GLY A 110 9.46 3.85 8.71
N ALA A 111 10.18 2.77 8.43
CA ALA A 111 11.07 2.72 7.26
C ALA A 111 10.32 2.93 5.92
N ASP A 112 9.07 2.51 5.82
CA ASP A 112 8.28 2.61 4.59
C ASP A 112 8.00 4.06 4.16
N VAL A 113 7.88 5.01 5.11
CA VAL A 113 7.71 6.44 4.79
C VAL A 113 9.02 7.14 4.43
N MET A 114 10.15 6.46 4.61
CA MET A 114 11.48 6.99 4.30
C MET A 114 11.96 6.64 2.89
N LEU A 115 11.13 5.99 2.07
CA LEU A 115 11.42 5.82 0.66
C LEU A 115 11.45 7.18 -0.05
N THR A 116 12.51 7.42 -0.81
CA THR A 116 12.71 8.67 -1.55
C THR A 116 12.55 8.48 -3.06
N ALA A 117 12.32 9.59 -3.77
CA ALA A 117 12.20 9.56 -5.22
C ALA A 117 13.47 9.03 -5.92
N ASP A 118 14.66 9.29 -5.37
CA ASP A 118 15.94 8.86 -5.97
C ASP A 118 16.20 7.37 -5.80
N GLU A 119 15.52 6.72 -4.88
CA GLU A 119 15.60 5.27 -4.64
C GLU A 119 14.65 4.46 -5.54
N VAL A 120 13.76 5.11 -6.27
CA VAL A 120 12.87 4.45 -7.23
C VAL A 120 13.64 4.15 -8.52
N ASP A 121 13.86 2.86 -8.81
CA ASP A 121 14.54 2.40 -10.01
C ASP A 121 13.62 2.47 -11.25
N PRO A 122 13.89 3.38 -12.21
CA PRO A 122 13.07 3.48 -13.41
C PRO A 122 13.12 2.24 -14.31
N GLU A 123 14.24 1.51 -14.32
CA GLU A 123 14.39 0.35 -15.18
C GLU A 123 13.58 -0.84 -14.66
N LEU A 124 13.50 -1.02 -13.35
CA LEU A 124 12.59 -1.99 -12.73
C LEU A 124 11.13 -1.65 -13.05
N LEU A 125 10.73 -0.37 -12.89
CA LEU A 125 9.36 0.08 -13.17
C LEU A 125 8.95 -0.21 -14.61
N LYS A 126 9.79 0.09 -15.61
CA LYS A 126 9.50 -0.11 -17.03
C LYS A 126 9.30 -1.58 -17.42
N ARG A 127 9.67 -2.52 -16.57
CA ARG A 127 9.44 -3.95 -16.80
C ARG A 127 8.00 -4.38 -16.54
N ALA A 128 7.18 -3.55 -15.90
CA ALA A 128 5.81 -3.88 -15.54
C ALA A 128 4.80 -3.54 -16.64
N LYS A 129 3.69 -4.31 -16.70
CA LYS A 129 2.53 -4.01 -17.54
C LYS A 129 1.54 -3.12 -16.80
N ILE A 130 1.38 -3.36 -15.48
CA ILE A 130 0.47 -2.63 -14.58
C ILE A 130 1.30 -2.13 -13.40
N PHE A 131 1.13 -0.85 -13.06
CA PHE A 131 1.66 -0.26 -11.84
C PHE A 131 0.52 -0.05 -10.83
N HIS A 132 0.64 -0.65 -9.64
CA HIS A 132 -0.34 -0.56 -8.56
C HIS A 132 0.19 0.26 -7.40
N TYR A 133 -0.65 1.14 -6.83
CA TYR A 133 -0.31 2.01 -5.71
C TYR A 133 -1.53 2.34 -4.86
N GLY A 134 -1.27 2.83 -3.64
CA GLY A 134 -2.27 3.28 -2.70
C GLY A 134 -1.88 4.60 -2.04
N THR A 135 -2.68 5.06 -1.07
CA THR A 135 -2.43 6.36 -0.42
C THR A 135 -1.54 6.28 0.82
N LEU A 136 -1.28 5.10 1.37
CA LEU A 136 -0.40 4.98 2.53
C LEU A 136 1.04 5.43 2.21
N SER A 137 1.48 5.25 0.97
CA SER A 137 2.73 5.81 0.44
C SER A 137 2.63 7.29 0.03
N MET A 138 1.54 7.98 0.37
CA MET A 138 1.37 9.42 0.13
C MET A 138 1.18 10.22 1.43
N THR A 139 1.29 9.59 2.59
CA THR A 139 1.10 10.22 3.90
C THR A 139 2.22 11.16 4.31
N HIS A 140 3.44 10.95 3.81
CA HIS A 140 4.65 11.75 4.10
C HIS A 140 5.28 12.27 2.82
N ASP A 141 5.93 13.43 2.87
CA ASP A 141 6.43 14.14 1.69
C ASP A 141 7.44 13.33 0.87
N GLY A 142 8.37 12.63 1.52
CA GLY A 142 9.41 11.84 0.83
C GLY A 142 8.83 10.70 0.04
N VAL A 143 8.05 9.83 0.68
CA VAL A 143 7.43 8.67 0.03
C VAL A 143 6.33 9.08 -0.94
N ARG A 144 5.67 10.23 -0.72
CA ARG A 144 4.73 10.83 -1.68
C ARG A 144 5.45 11.20 -2.97
N ALA A 145 6.60 11.87 -2.88
CA ALA A 145 7.42 12.20 -4.05
C ALA A 145 7.91 10.96 -4.79
N ALA A 146 8.28 9.89 -4.06
CA ALA A 146 8.65 8.60 -4.64
C ALA A 146 7.47 7.97 -5.40
N THR A 147 6.27 7.97 -4.82
CA THR A 147 5.06 7.43 -5.45
C THR A 147 4.67 8.23 -6.70
N GLN A 148 4.70 9.56 -6.62
CA GLN A 148 4.40 10.44 -7.75
C GLN A 148 5.39 10.23 -8.91
N LYS A 149 6.70 10.13 -8.61
CA LYS A 149 7.72 9.81 -9.61
C LYS A 149 7.49 8.45 -10.26
N ALA A 150 7.12 7.43 -9.48
CA ALA A 150 6.81 6.10 -10.01
C ALA A 150 5.58 6.14 -10.94
N ILE A 151 4.53 6.88 -10.58
CA ILE A 151 3.34 7.11 -11.42
C ILE A 151 3.74 7.80 -12.75
N GLU A 152 4.57 8.84 -12.69
CA GLU A 152 5.04 9.55 -13.91
C GLU A 152 5.81 8.62 -14.84
N ILE A 153 6.73 7.79 -14.31
CA ILE A 153 7.51 6.83 -15.10
C ILE A 153 6.57 5.78 -15.71
N ALA A 154 5.67 5.20 -14.94
CA ALA A 154 4.73 4.19 -15.40
C ALA A 154 3.82 4.73 -16.52
N LYS A 155 3.31 5.95 -16.34
CA LYS A 155 2.46 6.64 -17.32
C LYS A 155 3.22 6.95 -18.62
N ALA A 156 4.45 7.45 -18.52
CA ALA A 156 5.30 7.73 -19.68
C ALA A 156 5.66 6.46 -20.47
N ASP A 157 5.74 5.31 -19.78
CA ASP A 157 6.00 3.98 -20.38
C ASP A 157 4.71 3.28 -20.89
N GLY A 158 3.54 3.93 -20.79
CA GLY A 158 2.25 3.41 -21.26
C GLY A 158 1.75 2.19 -20.48
N GLN A 159 2.01 2.14 -19.18
CA GLN A 159 1.47 1.12 -18.28
C GLN A 159 0.04 1.47 -17.87
N LEU A 160 -0.75 0.47 -17.54
CA LEU A 160 -2.01 0.68 -16.83
C LEU A 160 -1.73 1.02 -15.36
N LEU A 161 -2.43 2.02 -14.86
CA LEU A 161 -2.30 2.48 -13.48
C LEU A 161 -3.48 1.96 -12.65
N SER A 162 -3.17 1.12 -11.65
CA SER A 162 -4.17 0.56 -10.72
C SER A 162 -4.04 1.23 -9.36
N PHE A 163 -5.14 1.75 -8.85
CA PHE A 163 -5.20 2.51 -7.61
C PHE A 163 -6.21 1.91 -6.62
N ASP A 164 -5.78 1.75 -5.38
CA ASP A 164 -6.62 1.50 -4.21
C ASP A 164 -6.33 2.59 -3.18
N PRO A 165 -7.24 3.53 -2.87
CA PRO A 165 -7.01 4.54 -1.85
C PRO A 165 -6.56 3.93 -0.54
N ASN A 166 -7.20 2.86 -0.12
CA ASN A 166 -6.95 2.14 1.13
C ASN A 166 -6.78 3.11 2.31
N TYR A 167 -7.75 4.02 2.43
CA TYR A 167 -7.74 5.11 3.40
C TYR A 167 -7.68 4.58 4.84
N ARG A 168 -6.76 5.14 5.61
CA ARG A 168 -6.61 4.88 7.04
C ARG A 168 -6.53 6.20 7.78
N GLU A 169 -7.66 6.65 8.33
CA GLU A 169 -7.79 7.96 8.99
C GLU A 169 -6.64 8.26 9.98
N PRO A 170 -6.24 7.34 10.88
CA PRO A 170 -5.20 7.62 11.87
C PRO A 170 -3.81 7.96 11.29
N LEU A 171 -3.57 7.66 10.01
CA LEU A 171 -2.28 7.94 9.35
C LEU A 171 -2.21 9.33 8.71
N TRP A 172 -3.29 10.09 8.74
CA TRP A 172 -3.37 11.41 8.12
C TRP A 172 -3.44 12.53 9.16
N LYS A 173 -2.73 13.62 8.91
CA LYS A 173 -2.81 14.81 9.78
C LYS A 173 -4.18 15.46 9.74
N THR A 174 -4.83 15.45 8.58
CA THR A 174 -6.19 15.96 8.38
C THR A 174 -6.90 15.16 7.29
N ALA A 175 -8.23 15.09 7.36
CA ALA A 175 -9.05 14.48 6.31
C ALA A 175 -8.89 15.20 4.95
N ASP A 176 -8.65 16.51 4.94
CA ASP A 176 -8.45 17.27 3.71
C ASP A 176 -7.17 16.87 2.99
N MET A 177 -6.07 16.61 3.73
CA MET A 177 -4.84 16.09 3.13
C MET A 177 -5.07 14.71 2.51
N ALA A 178 -5.83 13.84 3.18
CA ALA A 178 -6.19 12.53 2.63
C ALA A 178 -6.99 12.68 1.33
N LYS A 179 -8.05 13.51 1.35
CA LYS A 179 -8.89 13.78 0.16
C LYS A 179 -8.08 14.33 -1.00
N GLU A 180 -7.12 15.21 -0.75
CA GLU A 180 -6.23 15.76 -1.78
C GLU A 180 -5.42 14.64 -2.45
N GLN A 181 -4.80 13.74 -1.66
CA GLN A 181 -3.99 12.67 -2.21
C GLN A 181 -4.84 11.56 -2.87
N ILE A 182 -6.03 11.26 -2.35
CA ILE A 182 -6.98 10.38 -3.01
C ILE A 182 -7.41 10.98 -4.37
N SER A 183 -7.74 12.28 -4.40
CA SER A 183 -8.10 12.99 -5.65
C SER A 183 -6.96 12.96 -6.66
N TYR A 184 -5.72 13.13 -6.22
CA TYR A 184 -4.55 12.97 -7.08
C TYR A 184 -4.49 11.54 -7.65
N GLY A 185 -4.58 10.50 -6.82
CA GLY A 185 -4.57 9.10 -7.26
C GLY A 185 -5.68 8.79 -8.28
N LEU A 186 -6.91 9.25 -8.02
CA LEU A 186 -8.06 9.13 -8.92
C LEU A 186 -7.81 9.80 -10.28
N SER A 187 -7.11 10.94 -10.31
CA SER A 187 -6.80 11.65 -11.55
C SER A 187 -5.76 10.95 -12.42
N GLN A 188 -5.03 9.98 -11.87
CA GLN A 188 -3.95 9.29 -12.56
C GLN A 188 -4.33 7.87 -13.00
N CYS A 189 -5.27 7.20 -12.32
CA CYS A 189 -5.51 5.77 -12.51
C CYS A 189 -6.43 5.44 -13.69
N ASP A 190 -6.26 4.21 -14.22
CA ASP A 190 -7.10 3.56 -15.22
C ASP A 190 -8.01 2.49 -14.58
N ILE A 191 -7.55 1.89 -13.47
CA ILE A 191 -8.26 0.85 -12.72
C ILE A 191 -8.39 1.32 -11.27
N LEU A 192 -9.60 1.37 -10.76
CA LEU A 192 -9.90 1.79 -9.41
C LEU A 192 -10.55 0.65 -8.61
N LYS A 193 -9.99 0.34 -7.43
CA LYS A 193 -10.70 -0.32 -6.35
C LYS A 193 -10.98 0.73 -5.29
N ILE A 194 -12.22 0.84 -4.83
CA ILE A 194 -12.63 1.80 -3.80
C ILE A 194 -13.66 1.14 -2.88
N SER A 195 -13.62 1.40 -1.58
CA SER A 195 -14.65 0.96 -0.64
C SER A 195 -15.85 1.90 -0.66
N GLU A 196 -16.96 1.48 -0.05
CA GLU A 196 -18.17 2.30 0.07
C GLU A 196 -17.91 3.57 0.87
N GLU A 197 -17.16 3.47 1.98
CA GLU A 197 -16.80 4.60 2.83
C GLU A 197 -15.86 5.59 2.11
N GLU A 198 -14.93 5.08 1.33
CA GLU A 198 -14.04 5.91 0.52
C GLU A 198 -14.81 6.61 -0.61
N LEU A 199 -15.78 5.91 -1.21
CA LEU A 199 -16.66 6.47 -2.23
C LEU A 199 -17.50 7.62 -1.65
N GLU A 200 -18.12 7.40 -0.48
CA GLU A 200 -18.88 8.42 0.24
C GLU A 200 -17.98 9.60 0.64
N LEU A 201 -16.77 9.33 1.15
CA LEU A 201 -15.79 10.36 1.50
C LEU A 201 -15.47 11.30 0.33
N MET A 202 -15.38 10.73 -0.90
CA MET A 202 -14.97 11.47 -2.10
C MET A 202 -16.13 12.11 -2.87
N THR A 203 -17.35 11.60 -2.71
CA THR A 203 -18.51 12.03 -3.46
C THR A 203 -19.56 12.75 -2.62
N GLY A 204 -19.59 12.48 -1.31
CA GLY A 204 -20.57 13.03 -0.38
C GLY A 204 -21.91 12.30 -0.41
N THR A 205 -22.02 11.15 -1.09
CA THR A 205 -23.25 10.34 -1.14
C THR A 205 -22.95 8.89 -0.74
N ALA A 206 -23.82 8.30 0.07
CA ALA A 206 -23.79 6.89 0.44
C ALA A 206 -24.44 5.99 -0.63
N ASP A 207 -25.10 6.57 -1.65
CA ASP A 207 -25.65 5.81 -2.78
C ASP A 207 -24.52 5.43 -3.74
N ILE A 208 -24.25 4.13 -3.86
CA ILE A 208 -23.14 3.60 -4.66
C ILE A 208 -23.29 3.97 -6.13
N ASP A 209 -24.49 3.85 -6.69
CA ASP A 209 -24.74 4.13 -8.11
C ASP A 209 -24.58 5.60 -8.45
N GLU A 210 -25.00 6.48 -7.54
CA GLU A 210 -24.80 7.93 -7.66
C GLU A 210 -23.32 8.27 -7.49
N GLY A 211 -22.65 7.73 -6.47
CA GLY A 211 -21.24 7.93 -6.21
C GLY A 211 -20.36 7.53 -7.40
N VAL A 212 -20.61 6.37 -8.00
CA VAL A 212 -19.89 5.91 -9.20
C VAL A 212 -20.10 6.87 -10.37
N LYS A 213 -21.33 7.38 -10.60
CA LYS A 213 -21.62 8.37 -11.66
C LYS A 213 -20.86 9.68 -11.43
N ILE A 214 -20.79 10.14 -10.18
CA ILE A 214 -20.04 11.34 -9.81
C ILE A 214 -18.54 11.14 -10.08
N LEU A 215 -17.95 10.00 -9.67
CA LEU A 215 -16.55 9.69 -9.93
C LEU A 215 -16.25 9.60 -11.42
N TRP A 216 -17.05 8.88 -12.19
CA TRP A 216 -16.87 8.79 -13.65
C TRP A 216 -17.01 10.13 -14.35
N GLY A 217 -17.94 10.98 -13.89
CA GLY A 217 -18.08 12.32 -14.43
C GLY A 217 -16.82 13.20 -14.23
N LYS A 218 -16.09 12.97 -13.12
CA LYS A 218 -14.84 13.69 -12.81
C LYS A 218 -13.60 13.03 -13.41
N HIS A 219 -13.61 11.70 -13.55
CA HIS A 219 -12.46 10.89 -13.94
C HIS A 219 -12.86 9.88 -15.04
N PRO A 220 -13.14 10.33 -16.26
CA PRO A 220 -13.68 9.49 -17.34
C PRO A 220 -12.69 8.44 -17.87
N ASN A 221 -11.43 8.51 -17.48
CA ASN A 221 -10.39 7.56 -17.89
C ASN A 221 -10.36 6.29 -17.04
N ILE A 222 -11.08 6.24 -15.92
CA ILE A 222 -11.16 5.06 -15.05
C ILE A 222 -11.97 3.96 -15.70
#